data_3ef44154bb728000cb13e94296915339
#
_entry.id   3ef44154bb728000cb13e94296915339
#
_cell.length_a   1.000
_cell.length_b   1.000
_cell.length_c   1.000
_cell.angle_alpha   90.00
_cell.angle_beta   90.00
_cell.angle_gamma   90.00
#
_symmetry.space_group_name_H-M   'P 1'
#
loop_
_entity.id
_entity.type
_entity.pdbx_description
1 polymer ?
#
loop_
_entity_poly.entity_id
_entity_poly.type
_entity_poly.pdbx_seq_one_letter_code
_entity_poly.pdbx_strand_id
1 'polypeptide(L)'
;MTRSIRRRDTALDARALRMQARADDWPAHVPLLLRQVYAARGAATHALAQPRLNQLLPPDGLGAVDAAAALLEETMAAGRHIVVVGDFDCDGATACAVAVRGLRMLGAQHVSYAVPNRMVHGYGLSPGLVDDLAALMPDLLVTVDHGIACLAGIAAAKSRGWQVLVTDHHLPGERLPQADVIVDPNLPGDAFPSKALAGVGVMFYVLLALRRRLREAGRFEGEPPDLSTLLDLVAVGTVADLVALDANNRTLVAAGLRRLRAGHGCAGLRALIELSRRQCATLTAADIGFALAPRINAAGRLEDMALGIECLLCDDPRRARELAEILDGINAERRGVQQQMVGDAEDAVAALSFEAEGGRATICLYREDWHPGVVGLVASKIKERVHRPTIAFAPSDAGSDLLRGSARSISGFHIRDALAAVDARHPGLIEKFGGHAMAAGLSLRLDALPRFQAAFERCATELLSPELLQDVILSDGAMSPGDCAIGTALALRDGGPWGQGFPEPVFDDVFEIVSWRPVGEQHIKLELAWPGGARRISAIHFGGWTGEPPPPRARIAYRLQPDDWRGGDAVQLVVVHREPAPA
;
A
#
# COMPACT_ATOMS: atom_id res chain seq x y z
N MET A 1 13.88 15.31 17.71
CA MET A 1 14.54 14.11 17.12
C MET A 1 15.14 14.50 15.79
N THR A 2 16.41 14.21 15.55
CA THR A 2 17.11 14.61 14.33
C THR A 2 16.99 13.50 13.29
N ARG A 3 16.26 13.78 12.22
CA ARG A 3 16.27 13.02 10.98
C ARG A 3 17.64 13.21 10.33
N SER A 4 18.23 12.17 9.75
CA SER A 4 19.56 12.26 9.13
C SER A 4 19.55 11.70 7.70
N ILE A 5 20.45 12.25 6.86
CA ILE A 5 20.62 11.79 5.48
C ILE A 5 21.79 10.81 5.45
N ARG A 6 21.54 9.59 4.97
CA ARG A 6 22.56 8.57 4.75
C ARG A 6 22.51 8.09 3.30
N ARG A 7 23.64 8.07 2.63
CA ARG A 7 23.73 7.47 1.29
C ARG A 7 23.58 5.96 1.42
N ARG A 8 22.89 5.35 0.48
CA ARG A 8 22.80 3.90 0.39
C ARG A 8 24.19 3.34 0.32
N ASP A 9 24.55 2.51 1.31
CA ASP A 9 25.84 1.84 1.32
C ASP A 9 25.98 1.00 0.07
N THR A 10 27.06 1.23 -0.62
CA THR A 10 27.45 0.43 -1.75
C THR A 10 28.28 -0.71 -1.19
N ALA A 11 27.61 -1.76 -0.67
CA ALA A 11 28.27 -3.04 -0.47
C ALA A 11 29.01 -3.44 -1.76
N LEU A 12 30.08 -4.26 -1.65
CA LEU A 12 30.86 -4.73 -2.82
C LEU A 12 29.97 -5.23 -3.95
N ASP A 13 28.81 -5.85 -3.63
CA ASP A 13 27.80 -6.30 -4.57
C ASP A 13 27.12 -5.15 -5.33
N ALA A 14 26.83 -4.03 -4.67
CA ALA A 14 26.27 -2.86 -5.33
C ALA A 14 27.28 -2.16 -6.26
N ARG A 15 28.59 -2.30 -6.03
CA ARG A 15 29.63 -1.84 -6.97
C ARG A 15 29.65 -2.72 -8.21
N ALA A 16 29.54 -4.04 -8.07
CA ALA A 16 29.42 -4.97 -9.18
C ALA A 16 28.14 -4.72 -9.98
N LEU A 17 27.00 -4.53 -9.32
CA LEU A 17 25.73 -4.17 -9.94
C LEU A 17 25.81 -2.82 -10.69
N ARG A 18 26.51 -1.81 -10.13
CA ARG A 18 26.75 -0.54 -10.82
C ARG A 18 27.67 -0.67 -12.03
N MET A 19 28.61 -1.59 -12.00
CA MET A 19 29.44 -1.91 -13.18
C MET A 19 28.60 -2.60 -14.26
N GLN A 20 27.71 -3.52 -13.90
CA GLN A 20 26.75 -4.13 -14.81
C GLN A 20 25.76 -3.10 -15.38
N ALA A 21 25.33 -2.11 -14.61
CA ALA A 21 24.49 -1.01 -15.11
C ALA A 21 25.16 -0.15 -16.19
N ARG A 22 26.47 -0.25 -16.35
CA ARG A 22 27.24 0.41 -17.42
C ARG A 22 27.40 -0.45 -18.67
N ALA A 23 27.00 -1.73 -18.63
CA ALA A 23 27.09 -2.63 -19.76
C ALA A 23 26.14 -2.23 -20.90
N ASP A 24 26.43 -2.71 -22.12
CA ASP A 24 25.78 -2.29 -23.37
C ASP A 24 24.31 -2.76 -23.54
N ASP A 25 23.75 -3.50 -22.58
CA ASP A 25 22.39 -4.07 -22.66
C ASP A 25 21.26 -3.05 -22.39
N TRP A 26 21.59 -1.79 -22.14
CA TRP A 26 20.61 -0.75 -21.85
C TRP A 26 20.26 0.05 -23.12
N PRO A 27 18.96 0.32 -23.37
CA PRO A 27 18.57 1.22 -24.44
C PRO A 27 19.23 2.60 -24.27
N ALA A 28 19.66 3.20 -25.39
CA ALA A 28 20.39 4.47 -25.38
C ALA A 28 19.61 5.63 -24.71
N HIS A 29 18.27 5.58 -24.71
CA HIS A 29 17.43 6.60 -24.10
C HIS A 29 17.37 6.53 -22.57
N VAL A 30 17.86 5.46 -21.92
CA VAL A 30 17.88 5.34 -20.46
C VAL A 30 19.14 6.02 -19.92
N PRO A 31 19.02 7.14 -19.18
CA PRO A 31 20.16 7.86 -18.63
C PRO A 31 21.00 6.97 -17.69
N LEU A 32 22.33 7.18 -17.69
CA LEU A 32 23.22 6.42 -16.80
C LEU A 32 22.83 6.55 -15.33
N LEU A 33 22.41 7.74 -14.89
CA LEU A 33 21.91 7.97 -13.54
C LEU A 33 20.77 7.03 -13.18
N LEU A 34 19.79 6.88 -14.09
CA LEU A 34 18.64 6.00 -13.84
C LEU A 34 19.04 4.51 -13.81
N ARG A 35 20.02 4.09 -14.65
CA ARG A 35 20.57 2.73 -14.61
C ARG A 35 21.23 2.45 -13.24
N GLN A 36 21.95 3.42 -12.67
CA GLN A 36 22.56 3.32 -11.34
C GLN A 36 21.49 3.22 -10.24
N VAL A 37 20.43 4.01 -10.34
CA VAL A 37 19.27 3.96 -9.44
C VAL A 37 18.63 2.56 -9.45
N TYR A 38 18.42 1.99 -10.62
CA TYR A 38 17.87 0.63 -10.76
C TYR A 38 18.80 -0.43 -10.16
N ALA A 39 20.09 -0.36 -10.46
CA ALA A 39 21.08 -1.30 -9.94
C ALA A 39 21.13 -1.26 -8.40
N ALA A 40 21.02 -0.07 -7.79
CA ALA A 40 20.95 0.08 -6.35
C ALA A 40 19.69 -0.55 -5.71
N ARG A 41 18.70 -0.91 -6.53
CA ARG A 41 17.46 -1.61 -6.14
C ARG A 41 17.44 -3.07 -6.61
N GLY A 42 18.59 -3.62 -7.00
CA GLY A 42 18.70 -5.01 -7.47
C GLY A 42 18.27 -5.24 -8.92
N ALA A 43 17.89 -4.20 -9.68
CA ALA A 43 17.49 -4.29 -11.08
C ALA A 43 18.63 -3.87 -12.01
N ALA A 44 19.66 -4.72 -12.15
CA ALA A 44 20.89 -4.42 -12.89
C ALA A 44 20.74 -4.43 -14.42
N THR A 45 19.65 -4.97 -14.96
CA THR A 45 19.37 -5.02 -16.40
C THR A 45 18.08 -4.29 -16.74
N HIS A 46 17.94 -3.85 -17.99
CA HIS A 46 16.72 -3.18 -18.46
C HIS A 46 15.47 -4.06 -18.27
N ALA A 47 15.57 -5.35 -18.52
CA ALA A 47 14.46 -6.29 -18.34
C ALA A 47 13.99 -6.38 -16.87
N LEU A 48 14.91 -6.34 -15.91
CA LEU A 48 14.59 -6.32 -14.48
C LEU A 48 14.07 -4.96 -14.01
N ALA A 49 14.56 -3.87 -14.61
CA ALA A 49 14.18 -2.51 -14.23
C ALA A 49 12.80 -2.13 -14.75
N GLN A 50 12.51 -2.45 -16.01
CA GLN A 50 11.25 -2.15 -16.70
C GLN A 50 10.66 -3.43 -17.32
N PRO A 51 10.14 -4.34 -16.48
CA PRO A 51 9.63 -5.62 -16.95
C PRO A 51 8.38 -5.43 -17.83
N ARG A 52 8.26 -6.28 -18.84
CA ARG A 52 7.13 -6.32 -19.78
C ARG A 52 6.17 -7.43 -19.40
N LEU A 53 4.91 -7.32 -19.86
CA LEU A 53 3.86 -8.28 -19.53
C LEU A 53 4.20 -9.72 -19.95
N ASN A 54 4.97 -9.92 -21.00
CA ASN A 54 5.46 -11.25 -21.42
C ASN A 54 6.52 -11.85 -20.47
N GLN A 55 6.96 -11.11 -19.46
CA GLN A 55 7.87 -11.56 -18.41
C GLN A 55 7.13 -11.85 -17.08
N LEU A 56 5.79 -11.74 -17.10
CA LEU A 56 4.97 -12.12 -15.95
C LEU A 56 5.21 -13.60 -15.64
N LEU A 57 5.37 -13.93 -14.37
CA LEU A 57 5.52 -15.31 -13.94
C LEU A 57 4.32 -16.15 -14.38
N PRO A 58 4.52 -17.39 -14.85
CA PRO A 58 3.41 -18.25 -15.19
C PRO A 58 2.62 -18.68 -13.94
N PRO A 59 1.31 -18.92 -14.05
CA PRO A 59 0.48 -19.35 -12.90
C PRO A 59 0.93 -20.67 -12.26
N ASP A 60 1.57 -21.55 -13.02
CA ASP A 60 1.90 -22.94 -12.66
C ASP A 60 2.76 -23.05 -11.38
N GLY A 61 3.51 -22.01 -11.04
CA GLY A 61 4.31 -21.99 -9.82
C GLY A 61 3.51 -21.66 -8.54
N LEU A 62 2.30 -21.13 -8.67
CA LEU A 62 1.45 -20.78 -7.53
C LEU A 62 0.69 -22.01 -7.04
N GLY A 63 0.90 -22.36 -5.78
CA GLY A 63 0.34 -23.58 -5.19
C GLY A 63 -1.18 -23.60 -5.27
N ALA A 64 -1.73 -24.78 -5.53
CA ALA A 64 -3.16 -25.07 -5.65
C ALA A 64 -3.93 -24.25 -6.72
N VAL A 65 -3.27 -23.45 -7.55
CA VAL A 65 -3.93 -22.63 -8.57
C VAL A 65 -4.71 -23.47 -9.59
N ASP A 66 -4.20 -24.63 -9.98
CA ASP A 66 -4.88 -25.55 -10.89
C ASP A 66 -6.10 -26.21 -10.25
N ALA A 67 -6.04 -26.52 -8.94
CA ALA A 67 -7.19 -27.02 -8.17
C ALA A 67 -8.27 -25.94 -8.05
N ALA A 68 -7.89 -24.68 -7.85
CA ALA A 68 -8.81 -23.54 -7.84
C ALA A 68 -9.50 -23.37 -9.21
N ALA A 69 -8.72 -23.44 -10.30
CA ALA A 69 -9.27 -23.36 -11.66
C ALA A 69 -10.23 -24.54 -11.96
N ALA A 70 -9.93 -25.75 -11.49
CA ALA A 70 -10.79 -26.91 -11.64
C ALA A 70 -12.12 -26.75 -10.88
N LEU A 71 -12.06 -26.30 -9.62
CA LEU A 71 -13.25 -26.04 -8.79
C LEU A 71 -14.16 -24.97 -9.43
N LEU A 72 -13.56 -23.89 -9.93
CA LEU A 72 -14.31 -22.83 -10.63
C LEU A 72 -14.95 -23.36 -11.93
N GLU A 73 -14.20 -24.11 -12.76
CA GLU A 73 -14.73 -24.69 -13.99
C GLU A 73 -15.90 -25.65 -13.70
N GLU A 74 -15.79 -26.52 -12.71
CA GLU A 74 -16.87 -27.43 -12.30
C GLU A 74 -18.11 -26.66 -11.84
N THR A 75 -17.92 -25.65 -10.99
CA THR A 75 -19.00 -24.80 -10.48
C THR A 75 -19.72 -24.08 -11.61
N MET A 76 -18.95 -23.50 -12.53
CA MET A 76 -19.50 -22.79 -13.72
C MET A 76 -20.24 -23.74 -14.65
N ALA A 77 -19.67 -24.91 -14.93
CA ALA A 77 -20.29 -25.92 -15.82
C ALA A 77 -21.61 -26.46 -15.25
N ALA A 78 -21.73 -26.52 -13.92
CA ALA A 78 -22.94 -26.93 -13.23
C ALA A 78 -23.98 -25.80 -13.08
N GLY A 79 -23.69 -24.58 -13.57
CA GLY A 79 -24.56 -23.42 -13.42
C GLY A 79 -24.80 -22.97 -11.98
N ARG A 80 -23.85 -23.28 -11.07
CA ARG A 80 -23.95 -22.99 -9.65
C ARG A 80 -23.62 -21.54 -9.34
N HIS A 81 -24.15 -21.04 -8.19
CA HIS A 81 -23.94 -19.65 -7.77
C HIS A 81 -22.60 -19.46 -7.04
N ILE A 82 -21.78 -18.59 -7.59
CA ILE A 82 -20.49 -18.16 -7.01
C ILE A 82 -20.70 -16.82 -6.29
N VAL A 83 -20.39 -16.76 -5.00
CA VAL A 83 -20.40 -15.52 -4.22
C VAL A 83 -18.96 -15.15 -3.88
N VAL A 84 -18.48 -14.02 -4.40
CA VAL A 84 -17.16 -13.46 -4.11
C VAL A 84 -17.27 -12.62 -2.85
N VAL A 85 -16.46 -12.92 -1.85
CA VAL A 85 -16.42 -12.16 -0.59
C VAL A 85 -15.10 -11.39 -0.54
N GLY A 86 -15.17 -10.06 -0.67
CA GLY A 86 -14.00 -9.17 -0.59
C GLY A 86 -13.68 -8.73 0.83
N ASP A 87 -12.52 -8.08 1.04
CA ASP A 87 -12.25 -7.31 2.24
C ASP A 87 -12.73 -5.86 2.10
N PHE A 88 -12.72 -5.10 3.20
CA PHE A 88 -13.25 -3.74 3.31
C PHE A 88 -12.19 -2.65 3.01
N ASP A 89 -11.15 -2.96 2.26
CA ASP A 89 -10.16 -2.00 1.78
C ASP A 89 -10.03 -2.00 0.24
N CYS A 90 -9.08 -1.23 -0.28
CA CYS A 90 -8.94 -1.05 -1.72
C CYS A 90 -8.43 -2.31 -2.43
N ASP A 91 -7.58 -3.13 -1.79
CA ASP A 91 -7.14 -4.40 -2.38
C ASP A 91 -8.30 -5.39 -2.41
N GLY A 92 -9.01 -5.60 -1.30
CA GLY A 92 -10.21 -6.42 -1.25
C GLY A 92 -11.28 -5.98 -2.25
N ALA A 93 -11.53 -4.67 -2.38
CA ALA A 93 -12.50 -4.13 -3.33
C ALA A 93 -12.09 -4.37 -4.80
N THR A 94 -10.81 -4.13 -5.13
CA THR A 94 -10.30 -4.38 -6.49
C THR A 94 -10.21 -5.86 -6.80
N ALA A 95 -9.83 -6.71 -5.83
CA ALA A 95 -9.82 -8.16 -5.96
C ALA A 95 -11.23 -8.70 -6.21
N CYS A 96 -12.23 -8.18 -5.49
CA CYS A 96 -13.62 -8.50 -5.70
C CYS A 96 -14.08 -8.11 -7.12
N ALA A 97 -13.77 -6.89 -7.56
CA ALA A 97 -14.12 -6.43 -8.91
C ALA A 97 -13.42 -7.24 -10.01
N VAL A 98 -12.14 -7.61 -9.82
CA VAL A 98 -11.38 -8.48 -10.74
C VAL A 98 -12.01 -9.87 -10.79
N ALA A 99 -12.36 -10.46 -9.65
CA ALA A 99 -13.00 -11.76 -9.57
C ALA A 99 -14.34 -11.76 -10.31
N VAL A 100 -15.24 -10.83 -9.99
CA VAL A 100 -16.59 -10.77 -10.59
C VAL A 100 -16.52 -10.51 -12.10
N ARG A 101 -15.71 -9.52 -12.53
CA ARG A 101 -15.54 -9.22 -13.96
C ARG A 101 -14.88 -10.39 -14.70
N GLY A 102 -13.80 -10.93 -14.15
CA GLY A 102 -13.06 -12.02 -14.77
C GLY A 102 -13.89 -13.30 -14.91
N LEU A 103 -14.62 -13.70 -13.87
CA LEU A 103 -15.50 -14.87 -13.92
C LEU A 103 -16.62 -14.68 -14.96
N ARG A 104 -17.26 -13.50 -15.03
CA ARG A 104 -18.27 -13.19 -16.04
C ARG A 104 -17.68 -13.22 -17.46
N MET A 105 -16.49 -12.64 -17.67
CA MET A 105 -15.78 -12.70 -18.96
C MET A 105 -15.49 -14.15 -19.38
N LEU A 106 -15.20 -15.03 -18.43
CA LEU A 106 -14.90 -16.44 -18.67
C LEU A 106 -16.16 -17.33 -18.77
N GLY A 107 -17.37 -16.73 -18.69
CA GLY A 107 -18.64 -17.40 -18.95
C GLY A 107 -19.42 -17.83 -17.70
N ALA A 108 -19.04 -17.42 -16.51
CA ALA A 108 -19.84 -17.67 -15.31
C ALA A 108 -21.18 -16.90 -15.38
N GLN A 109 -22.31 -17.61 -15.24
CA GLN A 109 -23.64 -17.05 -15.38
C GLN A 109 -24.16 -16.45 -14.06
N HIS A 110 -23.85 -17.07 -12.93
CA HIS A 110 -24.34 -16.69 -11.62
C HIS A 110 -23.17 -16.30 -10.71
N VAL A 111 -22.83 -15.00 -10.74
CA VAL A 111 -21.76 -14.41 -9.89
C VAL A 111 -22.31 -13.18 -9.21
N SER A 112 -22.26 -13.17 -7.89
CA SER A 112 -22.51 -12.01 -7.06
C SER A 112 -21.35 -11.75 -6.11
N TYR A 113 -21.41 -10.67 -5.33
CA TYR A 113 -20.37 -10.34 -4.35
C TYR A 113 -21.00 -9.93 -3.03
N ALA A 114 -20.18 -10.00 -1.99
CA ALA A 114 -20.44 -9.46 -0.67
C ALA A 114 -19.16 -8.90 -0.06
N VAL A 115 -19.32 -8.07 0.96
CA VAL A 115 -18.18 -7.50 1.71
C VAL A 115 -18.58 -7.37 3.18
N PRO A 116 -17.67 -7.69 4.15
CA PRO A 116 -17.98 -7.52 5.56
C PRO A 116 -18.10 -6.03 5.89
N ASN A 117 -19.11 -5.68 6.68
CA ASN A 117 -19.12 -4.38 7.34
C ASN A 117 -18.16 -4.41 8.52
N ARG A 118 -17.13 -3.55 8.52
CA ARG A 118 -16.07 -3.49 9.53
C ARG A 118 -16.60 -3.36 10.96
N MET A 119 -17.69 -2.61 11.14
CA MET A 119 -18.26 -2.34 12.46
C MET A 119 -19.09 -3.51 12.98
N VAL A 120 -19.79 -4.23 12.09
CA VAL A 120 -20.72 -5.32 12.41
C VAL A 120 -20.01 -6.68 12.42
N HIS A 121 -19.31 -7.02 11.34
CA HIS A 121 -18.75 -8.36 11.12
C HIS A 121 -17.28 -8.46 11.55
N GLY A 122 -16.58 -7.34 11.67
CA GLY A 122 -15.12 -7.30 11.86
C GLY A 122 -14.37 -7.59 10.57
N TYR A 123 -13.20 -8.23 10.70
CA TYR A 123 -12.33 -8.54 9.56
C TYR A 123 -12.66 -9.91 8.96
N GLY A 124 -12.80 -9.95 7.65
CA GLY A 124 -12.89 -11.16 6.84
C GLY A 124 -14.20 -11.94 7.00
N LEU A 125 -14.17 -13.22 6.62
CA LEU A 125 -15.34 -14.10 6.70
C LEU A 125 -15.59 -14.54 8.15
N SER A 126 -16.56 -13.92 8.82
CA SER A 126 -17.04 -14.30 10.15
C SER A 126 -18.29 -15.18 10.07
N PRO A 127 -18.63 -15.96 11.14
CA PRO A 127 -19.90 -16.69 11.20
C PRO A 127 -21.12 -15.79 10.98
N GLY A 128 -21.14 -14.57 11.54
CA GLY A 128 -22.23 -13.62 11.33
C GLY A 128 -22.39 -13.22 9.86
N LEU A 129 -21.29 -12.96 9.15
CA LEU A 129 -21.35 -12.70 7.71
C LEU A 129 -21.86 -13.92 6.94
N VAL A 130 -21.46 -15.14 7.32
CA VAL A 130 -21.98 -16.38 6.70
C VAL A 130 -23.49 -16.52 6.91
N ASP A 131 -24.02 -16.10 8.05
CA ASP A 131 -25.47 -16.07 8.30
C ASP A 131 -26.18 -15.11 7.34
N ASP A 132 -25.64 -13.91 7.13
CA ASP A 132 -26.21 -12.93 6.20
C ASP A 132 -26.13 -13.41 4.75
N LEU A 133 -25.04 -14.09 4.37
CA LEU A 133 -24.86 -14.65 3.02
C LEU A 133 -25.83 -15.78 2.68
N ALA A 134 -26.51 -16.38 3.66
CA ALA A 134 -27.47 -17.45 3.42
C ALA A 134 -28.62 -17.02 2.51
N ALA A 135 -28.98 -15.73 2.54
CA ALA A 135 -30.02 -15.17 1.66
C ALA A 135 -29.63 -15.21 0.17
N LEU A 136 -28.35 -15.23 -0.14
CA LEU A 136 -27.82 -15.34 -1.50
C LEU A 136 -27.78 -16.79 -2.02
N MET A 137 -27.95 -17.78 -1.14
CA MET A 137 -27.91 -19.22 -1.48
C MET A 137 -26.64 -19.60 -2.28
N PRO A 138 -25.42 -19.35 -1.75
CA PRO A 138 -24.19 -19.66 -2.47
C PRO A 138 -23.97 -21.18 -2.57
N ASP A 139 -23.45 -21.64 -3.70
CA ASP A 139 -22.89 -22.99 -3.85
C ASP A 139 -21.38 -22.98 -3.57
N LEU A 140 -20.71 -21.90 -4.03
CA LEU A 140 -19.28 -21.67 -3.82
C LEU A 140 -19.06 -20.27 -3.28
N LEU A 141 -18.36 -20.15 -2.15
CA LEU A 141 -17.78 -18.90 -1.68
C LEU A 141 -16.33 -18.79 -2.18
N VAL A 142 -15.99 -17.64 -2.74
CA VAL A 142 -14.61 -17.29 -3.10
C VAL A 142 -14.19 -16.10 -2.24
N THR A 143 -13.33 -16.32 -1.25
CA THR A 143 -12.77 -15.20 -0.49
C THR A 143 -11.60 -14.60 -1.26
N VAL A 144 -11.51 -13.29 -1.30
CA VAL A 144 -10.44 -12.55 -1.98
C VAL A 144 -9.81 -11.55 -1.02
N ASP A 145 -8.47 -11.58 -0.93
CA ASP A 145 -7.67 -10.75 -0.03
C ASP A 145 -7.90 -11.03 1.48
N HIS A 146 -8.51 -12.13 1.78
CA HIS A 146 -8.67 -12.67 3.13
C HIS A 146 -9.08 -14.13 3.07
N GLY A 147 -9.16 -14.78 4.24
CA GLY A 147 -9.68 -16.15 4.34
C GLY A 147 -8.72 -17.05 5.08
N ILE A 148 -7.41 -16.89 4.92
CA ILE A 148 -6.39 -17.76 5.54
C ILE A 148 -6.50 -17.82 7.08
N ALA A 149 -6.98 -16.76 7.71
CA ALA A 149 -7.20 -16.68 9.15
C ALA A 149 -8.68 -16.87 9.56
N CYS A 150 -9.61 -17.08 8.61
CA CYS A 150 -11.06 -17.13 8.86
C CYS A 150 -11.58 -18.51 9.25
N LEU A 151 -10.93 -19.18 10.20
CA LEU A 151 -11.23 -20.56 10.62
C LEU A 151 -12.72 -20.78 10.95
N ALA A 152 -13.30 -19.91 11.78
CA ALA A 152 -14.68 -20.06 12.25
C ALA A 152 -15.71 -19.77 11.13
N GLY A 153 -15.48 -18.74 10.32
CA GLY A 153 -16.37 -18.41 9.21
C GLY A 153 -16.37 -19.50 8.12
N ILE A 154 -15.19 -20.03 7.78
CA ILE A 154 -15.09 -21.12 6.81
C ILE A 154 -15.75 -22.39 7.34
N ALA A 155 -15.56 -22.72 8.62
CA ALA A 155 -16.27 -23.84 9.24
C ALA A 155 -17.79 -23.67 9.22
N ALA A 156 -18.29 -22.44 9.47
CA ALA A 156 -19.71 -22.12 9.38
C ALA A 156 -20.24 -22.29 7.94
N ALA A 157 -19.51 -21.82 6.91
CA ALA A 157 -19.86 -22.00 5.51
C ALA A 157 -19.89 -23.48 5.11
N LYS A 158 -18.88 -24.25 5.51
CA LYS A 158 -18.79 -25.70 5.28
C LYS A 158 -19.95 -26.47 5.94
N SER A 159 -20.37 -26.07 7.16
CA SER A 159 -21.50 -26.69 7.86
C SER A 159 -22.84 -26.49 7.13
N ARG A 160 -22.95 -25.49 6.25
CA ARG A 160 -24.09 -25.23 5.37
C ARG A 160 -24.03 -26.00 4.05
N GLY A 161 -22.95 -26.77 3.84
CA GLY A 161 -22.73 -27.53 2.61
C GLY A 161 -22.14 -26.70 1.46
N TRP A 162 -21.70 -25.46 1.70
CA TRP A 162 -21.08 -24.63 0.69
C TRP A 162 -19.63 -25.05 0.45
N GLN A 163 -19.18 -24.97 -0.79
CA GLN A 163 -17.76 -25.05 -1.13
C GLN A 163 -17.09 -23.72 -0.85
N VAL A 164 -15.79 -23.75 -0.50
CA VAL A 164 -15.01 -22.55 -0.18
C VAL A 164 -13.67 -22.58 -0.88
N LEU A 165 -13.41 -21.57 -1.73
CA LEU A 165 -12.12 -21.26 -2.31
C LEU A 165 -11.56 -20.03 -1.58
N VAL A 166 -10.40 -20.18 -0.96
CA VAL A 166 -9.65 -19.05 -0.39
C VAL A 166 -8.62 -18.57 -1.38
N THR A 167 -8.63 -17.28 -1.71
CA THR A 167 -7.53 -16.60 -2.39
C THR A 167 -7.03 -15.48 -1.49
N ASP A 168 -5.81 -15.63 -0.99
CA ASP A 168 -5.25 -14.75 0.03
C ASP A 168 -3.73 -14.57 -0.21
N HIS A 169 -3.14 -13.63 0.48
CA HIS A 169 -1.70 -13.37 0.48
C HIS A 169 -1.14 -13.09 1.87
N HIS A 170 -1.99 -13.11 2.87
CA HIS A 170 -1.60 -12.90 4.26
C HIS A 170 -0.84 -14.12 4.82
N LEU A 171 0.01 -13.87 5.82
CA LEU A 171 0.73 -14.97 6.45
C LEU A 171 -0.22 -15.93 7.17
N PRO A 172 -0.11 -17.24 6.92
CA PRO A 172 -0.95 -18.23 7.58
C PRO A 172 -0.66 -18.30 9.07
N GLY A 173 -1.68 -18.64 9.85
CA GLY A 173 -1.53 -18.98 11.26
C GLY A 173 -1.01 -20.41 11.47
N GLU A 174 -0.95 -20.87 12.73
CA GLU A 174 -0.55 -22.25 13.07
C GLU A 174 -1.49 -23.30 12.48
N ARG A 175 -2.75 -22.97 12.28
CA ARG A 175 -3.77 -23.84 11.68
C ARG A 175 -4.37 -23.17 10.45
N LEU A 176 -4.52 -23.96 9.40
CA LEU A 176 -5.21 -23.53 8.18
C LEU A 176 -6.71 -23.79 8.28
N PRO A 177 -7.54 -22.95 7.63
CA PRO A 177 -8.97 -23.19 7.53
C PRO A 177 -9.25 -24.43 6.66
N GLN A 178 -10.36 -25.12 6.94
CA GLN A 178 -10.80 -26.31 6.18
C GLN A 178 -11.58 -25.91 4.91
N ALA A 179 -10.98 -25.05 4.08
CA ALA A 179 -11.51 -24.72 2.77
C ALA A 179 -11.29 -25.89 1.78
N ASP A 180 -12.07 -25.92 0.68
CA ASP A 180 -11.88 -26.93 -0.37
C ASP A 180 -10.57 -26.70 -1.12
N VAL A 181 -10.22 -25.42 -1.37
CA VAL A 181 -8.96 -25.02 -1.98
C VAL A 181 -8.46 -23.75 -1.32
N ILE A 182 -7.16 -23.64 -1.12
CA ILE A 182 -6.48 -22.41 -0.64
C ILE A 182 -5.37 -22.07 -1.63
N VAL A 183 -5.42 -20.87 -2.20
CA VAL A 183 -4.38 -20.29 -3.06
C VAL A 183 -3.77 -19.11 -2.32
N ASP A 184 -2.56 -19.27 -1.86
CA ASP A 184 -1.81 -18.25 -1.14
C ASP A 184 -0.31 -18.48 -1.32
N PRO A 185 0.44 -17.52 -1.91
CA PRO A 185 1.88 -17.68 -2.14
C PRO A 185 2.70 -17.80 -0.85
N ASN A 186 2.12 -17.43 0.31
CA ASN A 186 2.79 -17.47 1.60
C ASN A 186 2.54 -18.76 2.39
N LEU A 187 1.83 -19.73 1.81
CA LEU A 187 1.72 -21.06 2.42
C LEU A 187 3.08 -21.73 2.56
N PRO A 188 3.32 -22.48 3.66
CA PRO A 188 4.52 -23.27 3.81
C PRO A 188 4.69 -24.25 2.64
N GLY A 189 5.86 -24.20 1.99
CA GLY A 189 6.18 -25.07 0.84
C GLY A 189 5.68 -24.56 -0.52
N ASP A 190 4.95 -23.45 -0.59
CA ASP A 190 4.64 -22.82 -1.87
C ASP A 190 5.91 -22.36 -2.59
N ALA A 191 6.04 -22.67 -3.88
CA ALA A 191 7.23 -22.42 -4.68
C ALA A 191 7.13 -21.13 -5.53
N PHE A 192 6.01 -20.39 -5.49
CA PHE A 192 5.85 -19.21 -6.31
C PHE A 192 6.86 -18.12 -5.93
N PRO A 193 7.65 -17.59 -6.88
CA PRO A 193 8.76 -16.70 -6.54
C PRO A 193 8.33 -15.33 -5.99
N SER A 194 7.16 -14.84 -6.40
CA SER A 194 6.63 -13.55 -5.94
C SER A 194 5.77 -13.73 -4.69
N LYS A 195 6.42 -13.70 -3.53
CA LYS A 195 5.73 -13.81 -2.22
C LYS A 195 4.98 -12.53 -1.82
N ALA A 196 5.19 -11.46 -2.56
CA ALA A 196 4.62 -10.15 -2.31
C ALA A 196 3.39 -9.85 -3.19
N LEU A 197 2.75 -10.86 -3.80
CA LEU A 197 1.48 -10.62 -4.48
C LEU A 197 0.48 -9.98 -3.52
N ALA A 198 -0.29 -9.00 -3.97
CA ALA A 198 -1.47 -8.51 -3.29
C ALA A 198 -2.66 -9.47 -3.52
N GLY A 199 -3.73 -9.36 -2.73
CA GLY A 199 -4.91 -10.21 -2.87
C GLY A 199 -5.52 -10.15 -4.28
N VAL A 200 -5.60 -8.97 -4.87
CA VAL A 200 -6.03 -8.79 -6.27
C VAL A 200 -5.12 -9.52 -7.26
N GLY A 201 -3.82 -9.56 -6.98
CA GLY A 201 -2.83 -10.27 -7.80
C GLY A 201 -3.04 -11.78 -7.75
N VAL A 202 -3.28 -12.34 -6.56
CA VAL A 202 -3.58 -13.76 -6.38
C VAL A 202 -4.82 -14.16 -7.16
N MET A 203 -5.91 -13.39 -7.02
CA MET A 203 -7.15 -13.66 -7.77
C MET A 203 -6.93 -13.54 -9.29
N PHE A 204 -6.15 -12.58 -9.75
CA PHE A 204 -5.81 -12.45 -11.17
C PHE A 204 -5.08 -13.69 -11.70
N TYR A 205 -4.16 -14.27 -10.93
CA TYR A 205 -3.47 -15.51 -11.29
C TYR A 205 -4.41 -16.71 -11.34
N VAL A 206 -5.38 -16.80 -10.43
CA VAL A 206 -6.44 -17.83 -10.49
C VAL A 206 -7.25 -17.71 -11.78
N LEU A 207 -7.60 -16.49 -12.20
CA LEU A 207 -8.32 -16.26 -13.47
C LEU A 207 -7.47 -16.62 -14.70
N LEU A 208 -6.15 -16.37 -14.67
CA LEU A 208 -5.25 -16.79 -15.74
C LEU A 208 -5.21 -18.33 -15.87
N ALA A 209 -5.15 -19.05 -14.76
CA ALA A 209 -5.19 -20.49 -14.74
C ALA A 209 -6.55 -21.04 -15.23
N LEU A 210 -7.66 -20.45 -14.77
CA LEU A 210 -9.00 -20.81 -15.23
C LEU A 210 -9.16 -20.57 -16.74
N ARG A 211 -8.73 -19.42 -17.25
CA ARG A 211 -8.75 -19.12 -18.70
C ARG A 211 -7.97 -20.16 -19.51
N ARG A 212 -6.76 -20.52 -19.05
CA ARG A 212 -5.95 -21.57 -19.69
C ARG A 212 -6.73 -22.88 -19.72
N ARG A 213 -7.26 -23.31 -18.59
CA ARG A 213 -8.00 -24.57 -18.44
C ARG A 213 -9.25 -24.61 -19.36
N LEU A 214 -10.04 -23.55 -19.38
CA LEU A 214 -11.22 -23.45 -20.26
C LEU A 214 -10.85 -23.47 -21.75
N ARG A 215 -9.71 -22.83 -22.13
CA ARG A 215 -9.19 -22.88 -23.49
C ARG A 215 -8.79 -24.29 -23.88
N GLU A 216 -8.05 -25.00 -23.03
CA GLU A 216 -7.62 -26.39 -23.26
C GLU A 216 -8.81 -27.35 -23.34
N ALA A 217 -9.87 -27.09 -22.58
CA ALA A 217 -11.13 -27.81 -22.65
C ALA A 217 -12.03 -27.42 -23.85
N GLY A 218 -11.59 -26.50 -24.71
CA GLY A 218 -12.36 -26.06 -25.90
C GLY A 218 -13.64 -25.32 -25.59
N ARG A 219 -13.71 -24.62 -24.44
CA ARG A 219 -14.92 -23.93 -23.97
C ARG A 219 -15.19 -22.60 -24.66
N PHE A 220 -14.29 -22.09 -25.46
CA PHE A 220 -14.45 -20.83 -26.20
C PHE A 220 -14.71 -21.10 -27.68
N GLU A 221 -15.78 -20.50 -28.23
CA GLU A 221 -16.10 -20.59 -29.67
C GLU A 221 -15.16 -19.74 -30.56
N GLY A 222 -14.33 -18.89 -29.97
CA GLY A 222 -13.39 -17.99 -30.63
C GLY A 222 -12.15 -17.71 -29.79
N GLU A 223 -11.57 -16.52 -29.98
CA GLU A 223 -10.44 -16.09 -29.15
C GLU A 223 -10.83 -16.02 -27.66
N PRO A 224 -10.06 -16.63 -26.76
CA PRO A 224 -10.31 -16.54 -25.34
C PRO A 224 -10.31 -15.08 -24.85
N PRO A 225 -11.19 -14.70 -23.88
CA PRO A 225 -11.26 -13.35 -23.37
C PRO A 225 -9.89 -12.79 -22.92
N ASP A 226 -9.63 -11.53 -23.24
CA ASP A 226 -8.37 -10.86 -22.86
C ASP A 226 -8.45 -10.33 -21.41
N LEU A 227 -7.95 -11.10 -20.46
CA LEU A 227 -7.89 -10.71 -19.05
C LEU A 227 -6.94 -9.54 -18.77
N SER A 228 -6.08 -9.14 -19.73
CA SER A 228 -5.24 -7.95 -19.54
C SER A 228 -6.07 -6.67 -19.38
N THR A 229 -7.33 -6.71 -19.77
CA THR A 229 -8.30 -5.62 -19.55
C THR A 229 -8.58 -5.34 -18.06
N LEU A 230 -8.27 -6.27 -17.15
CA LEU A 230 -8.43 -6.13 -15.71
C LEU A 230 -7.18 -5.56 -15.01
N LEU A 231 -6.08 -5.35 -15.73
CA LEU A 231 -4.81 -4.94 -15.13
C LEU A 231 -4.84 -3.51 -14.56
N ASP A 232 -5.76 -2.67 -14.96
CA ASP A 232 -6.01 -1.37 -14.32
C ASP A 232 -6.43 -1.53 -12.85
N LEU A 233 -7.37 -2.45 -12.57
CA LEU A 233 -7.80 -2.79 -11.21
C LEU A 233 -6.69 -3.49 -10.42
N VAL A 234 -5.99 -4.45 -11.05
CA VAL A 234 -4.85 -5.16 -10.42
C VAL A 234 -3.76 -4.17 -10.00
N ALA A 235 -3.45 -3.18 -10.84
CA ALA A 235 -2.46 -2.16 -10.48
C ALA A 235 -2.91 -1.30 -9.28
N VAL A 236 -4.18 -0.96 -9.22
CA VAL A 236 -4.72 -0.13 -8.13
C VAL A 236 -4.68 -0.89 -6.80
N GLY A 237 -5.13 -2.14 -6.73
CA GLY A 237 -5.08 -2.94 -5.49
C GLY A 237 -3.63 -3.20 -5.06
N THR A 238 -2.77 -3.66 -5.98
CA THR A 238 -1.35 -3.92 -5.67
C THR A 238 -0.62 -2.71 -5.07
N VAL A 239 -0.88 -1.50 -5.60
CA VAL A 239 -0.28 -0.27 -5.05
C VAL A 239 -0.92 0.13 -3.73
N ALA A 240 -2.23 -0.05 -3.60
CA ALA A 240 -3.00 0.33 -2.42
C ALA A 240 -2.62 -0.49 -1.18
N ASP A 241 -2.35 -1.76 -1.34
CA ASP A 241 -1.96 -2.68 -0.27
C ASP A 241 -0.53 -2.47 0.24
N LEU A 242 0.28 -1.69 -0.49
CA LEU A 242 1.67 -1.39 -0.13
C LEU A 242 2.59 -2.63 -0.10
N VAL A 243 2.26 -3.68 -0.81
CA VAL A 243 3.15 -4.84 -1.00
C VAL A 243 4.44 -4.45 -1.70
N ALA A 244 5.50 -5.22 -1.47
CA ALA A 244 6.77 -4.98 -2.15
C ALA A 244 6.60 -5.08 -3.67
N LEU A 245 7.06 -4.05 -4.38
CA LEU A 245 7.09 -4.02 -5.84
C LEU A 245 8.30 -4.82 -6.36
N ASP A 246 8.26 -6.14 -6.19
CA ASP A 246 9.18 -7.05 -6.84
C ASP A 246 9.02 -7.01 -8.37
N ALA A 247 9.80 -7.76 -9.13
CA ALA A 247 9.73 -7.71 -10.59
C ALA A 247 8.36 -8.11 -11.14
N ASN A 248 7.68 -9.05 -10.48
CA ASN A 248 6.36 -9.52 -10.89
C ASN A 248 5.27 -8.46 -10.64
N ASN A 249 5.23 -7.88 -9.44
CA ASN A 249 4.31 -6.80 -9.10
C ASN A 249 4.56 -5.55 -9.95
N ARG A 250 5.85 -5.21 -10.25
CA ARG A 250 6.15 -4.11 -11.18
C ARG A 250 5.62 -4.39 -12.58
N THR A 251 5.65 -5.64 -13.04
CA THR A 251 5.05 -6.03 -14.33
C THR A 251 3.55 -5.75 -14.36
N LEU A 252 2.82 -6.19 -13.34
CA LEU A 252 1.38 -5.98 -13.20
C LEU A 252 1.04 -4.48 -13.13
N VAL A 253 1.69 -3.75 -12.21
CA VAL A 253 1.46 -2.33 -12.00
C VAL A 253 1.82 -1.50 -13.25
N ALA A 254 2.96 -1.78 -13.90
CA ALA A 254 3.34 -1.08 -15.12
C ALA A 254 2.35 -1.32 -16.27
N ALA A 255 1.82 -2.54 -16.39
CA ALA A 255 0.82 -2.85 -17.40
C ALA A 255 -0.51 -2.11 -17.13
N GLY A 256 -0.97 -2.12 -15.88
CA GLY A 256 -2.18 -1.39 -15.49
C GLY A 256 -2.04 0.13 -15.64
N LEU A 257 -0.90 0.71 -15.24
CA LEU A 257 -0.61 2.13 -15.45
C LEU A 257 -0.62 2.51 -16.94
N ARG A 258 -0.06 1.68 -17.82
CA ARG A 258 -0.13 1.92 -19.28
C ARG A 258 -1.57 1.96 -19.78
N ARG A 259 -2.44 1.06 -19.29
CA ARG A 259 -3.87 1.06 -19.63
C ARG A 259 -4.57 2.32 -19.13
N LEU A 260 -4.37 2.68 -17.86
CA LEU A 260 -4.93 3.88 -17.28
C LEU A 260 -4.49 5.14 -18.04
N ARG A 261 -3.19 5.26 -18.34
CA ARG A 261 -2.62 6.38 -19.12
C ARG A 261 -3.20 6.49 -20.54
N ALA A 262 -3.55 5.36 -21.14
CA ALA A 262 -4.22 5.31 -22.45
C ALA A 262 -5.75 5.56 -22.38
N GLY A 263 -6.31 5.81 -21.19
CA GLY A 263 -7.75 6.02 -21.02
C GLY A 263 -8.59 4.73 -21.04
N HIS A 264 -7.95 3.56 -20.98
CA HIS A 264 -8.61 2.24 -21.06
C HIS A 264 -8.98 1.65 -19.69
N GLY A 265 -8.97 2.43 -18.61
CA GLY A 265 -9.44 2.01 -17.30
C GLY A 265 -10.96 1.79 -17.25
N CYS A 266 -11.45 1.00 -16.27
CA CYS A 266 -12.88 0.88 -16.02
C CYS A 266 -13.51 2.26 -15.73
N ALA A 267 -14.83 2.38 -15.95
CA ALA A 267 -15.51 3.67 -15.84
C ALA A 267 -15.34 4.32 -14.47
N GLY A 268 -15.38 3.53 -13.38
CA GLY A 268 -15.16 4.02 -12.02
C GLY A 268 -13.76 4.60 -11.81
N LEU A 269 -12.70 3.91 -12.25
CA LEU A 269 -11.33 4.42 -12.12
C LEU A 269 -11.11 5.69 -12.94
N ARG A 270 -11.68 5.78 -14.15
CA ARG A 270 -11.62 7.00 -14.96
C ARG A 270 -12.29 8.17 -14.26
N ALA A 271 -13.47 7.97 -13.69
CA ALA A 271 -14.17 9.00 -12.93
C ALA A 271 -13.36 9.45 -11.69
N LEU A 272 -12.76 8.52 -10.95
CA LEU A 272 -11.90 8.82 -9.80
C LEU A 272 -10.64 9.62 -10.21
N ILE A 273 -10.02 9.29 -11.36
CA ILE A 273 -8.86 10.04 -11.89
C ILE A 273 -9.26 11.49 -12.17
N GLU A 274 -10.38 11.71 -12.87
CA GLU A 274 -10.89 13.05 -13.17
C GLU A 274 -11.17 13.87 -11.89
N LEU A 275 -11.89 13.30 -10.93
CA LEU A 275 -12.21 13.95 -9.66
C LEU A 275 -10.97 14.26 -8.81
N SER A 276 -9.95 13.41 -8.92
CA SER A 276 -8.67 13.65 -8.24
C SER A 276 -7.83 14.74 -8.88
N ARG A 277 -8.25 15.30 -10.02
CA ARG A 277 -7.54 16.29 -10.83
C ARG A 277 -6.15 15.83 -11.26
N ARG A 278 -5.96 14.52 -11.43
CA ARG A 278 -4.73 13.94 -11.95
C ARG A 278 -4.79 13.87 -13.48
N GLN A 279 -3.65 14.12 -14.11
CA GLN A 279 -3.56 13.98 -15.56
C GLN A 279 -3.39 12.50 -15.91
N CYS A 280 -4.35 11.95 -16.63
CA CYS A 280 -4.38 10.55 -16.99
C CYS A 280 -3.08 10.11 -17.69
N ALA A 281 -2.60 10.88 -18.66
CA ALA A 281 -1.42 10.56 -19.48
C ALA A 281 -0.10 10.44 -18.67
N THR A 282 0.00 11.08 -17.49
CA THR A 282 1.20 11.11 -16.66
C THR A 282 1.01 10.41 -15.32
N LEU A 283 -0.07 9.62 -15.17
CA LEU A 283 -0.42 8.94 -13.92
C LEU A 283 0.73 8.04 -13.44
N THR A 284 1.04 8.10 -12.17
CA THR A 284 2.10 7.32 -11.52
C THR A 284 1.54 6.37 -10.47
N ALA A 285 2.35 5.43 -9.97
CA ALA A 285 1.98 4.61 -8.82
C ALA A 285 1.70 5.47 -7.57
N ALA A 286 2.42 6.58 -7.38
CA ALA A 286 2.15 7.52 -6.30
C ALA A 286 0.75 8.15 -6.42
N ASP A 287 0.28 8.46 -7.62
CA ASP A 287 -1.09 8.97 -7.82
C ASP A 287 -2.14 7.92 -7.47
N ILE A 288 -1.90 6.64 -7.78
CA ILE A 288 -2.76 5.55 -7.31
C ILE A 288 -2.80 5.54 -5.78
N GLY A 289 -1.64 5.48 -5.11
CA GLY A 289 -1.56 5.34 -3.65
C GLY A 289 -2.05 6.55 -2.87
N PHE A 290 -1.89 7.78 -3.40
CA PHE A 290 -2.23 9.01 -2.68
C PHE A 290 -3.50 9.72 -3.17
N ALA A 291 -4.00 9.38 -4.37
CA ALA A 291 -5.19 10.01 -4.90
C ALA A 291 -6.34 9.03 -5.15
N LEU A 292 -6.13 7.87 -5.74
CA LEU A 292 -7.22 6.94 -6.08
C LEU A 292 -7.58 6.03 -4.91
N ALA A 293 -6.64 5.25 -4.42
CA ALA A 293 -6.84 4.28 -3.33
C ALA A 293 -7.45 4.89 -2.06
N PRO A 294 -7.07 6.11 -1.60
CA PRO A 294 -7.69 6.72 -0.43
C PRO A 294 -9.18 7.01 -0.58
N ARG A 295 -9.68 7.26 -1.80
CA ARG A 295 -11.10 7.48 -2.08
C ARG A 295 -11.90 6.19 -1.95
N ILE A 296 -11.36 5.09 -2.47
CA ILE A 296 -11.97 3.75 -2.34
C ILE A 296 -11.91 3.32 -0.86
N ASN A 297 -10.75 3.42 -0.23
CA ASN A 297 -10.55 3.04 1.17
C ASN A 297 -11.44 3.82 2.17
N ALA A 298 -11.86 5.03 1.81
CA ALA A 298 -12.68 5.85 2.71
C ALA A 298 -14.06 5.21 2.96
N ALA A 299 -14.65 4.54 1.96
CA ALA A 299 -15.91 3.82 2.11
C ALA A 299 -15.82 2.78 3.24
N GLY A 300 -14.84 1.88 3.21
CA GLY A 300 -14.68 0.85 4.25
C GLY A 300 -14.22 1.35 5.62
N ARG A 301 -14.03 2.68 5.79
CA ARG A 301 -13.68 3.29 7.08
C ARG A 301 -14.84 4.01 7.74
N LEU A 302 -15.70 4.66 6.97
CA LEU A 302 -16.78 5.51 7.46
C LEU A 302 -18.16 4.99 7.03
N GLU A 303 -18.24 4.21 5.96
CA GLU A 303 -19.46 3.74 5.32
C GLU A 303 -19.36 2.25 4.97
N ASP A 304 -19.94 1.84 3.85
CA ASP A 304 -19.92 0.48 3.33
C ASP A 304 -19.02 0.39 2.09
N MET A 305 -18.06 -0.56 2.09
CA MET A 305 -17.16 -0.80 0.95
C MET A 305 -17.92 -1.27 -0.30
N ALA A 306 -19.15 -1.73 -0.18
CA ALA A 306 -19.99 -2.06 -1.33
C ALA A 306 -20.08 -0.90 -2.34
N LEU A 307 -20.09 0.36 -1.88
CA LEU A 307 -20.03 1.56 -2.74
C LEU A 307 -18.75 1.60 -3.61
N GLY A 308 -17.62 1.24 -3.00
CA GLY A 308 -16.34 1.16 -3.72
C GLY A 308 -16.37 0.06 -4.78
N ILE A 309 -16.85 -1.13 -4.42
CA ILE A 309 -16.97 -2.26 -5.34
C ILE A 309 -17.96 -1.94 -6.46
N GLU A 310 -19.12 -1.34 -6.15
CA GLU A 310 -20.11 -0.93 -7.16
C GLU A 310 -19.49 0.05 -8.17
N CYS A 311 -18.73 1.05 -7.70
CA CYS A 311 -18.02 2.00 -8.56
C CYS A 311 -17.06 1.28 -9.53
N LEU A 312 -16.32 0.27 -9.04
CA LEU A 312 -15.36 -0.49 -9.85
C LEU A 312 -16.03 -1.49 -10.80
N LEU A 313 -17.23 -1.94 -10.49
CA LEU A 313 -18.04 -2.85 -11.33
C LEU A 313 -18.94 -2.13 -12.33
N CYS A 314 -19.20 -0.85 -12.13
CA CYS A 314 -20.08 -0.07 -12.97
C CYS A 314 -19.47 0.16 -14.37
N ASP A 315 -20.23 -0.13 -15.43
CA ASP A 315 -19.82 0.11 -16.82
C ASP A 315 -20.48 1.37 -17.40
N ASP A 316 -21.59 1.86 -16.82
CA ASP A 316 -22.22 3.13 -17.21
C ASP A 316 -21.37 4.32 -16.70
N PRO A 317 -20.83 5.17 -17.61
CA PRO A 317 -19.99 6.28 -17.21
C PRO A 317 -20.69 7.33 -16.32
N ARG A 318 -22.02 7.50 -16.47
CA ARG A 318 -22.78 8.46 -15.65
C ARG A 318 -22.92 7.93 -14.23
N ARG A 319 -23.36 6.67 -14.10
CA ARG A 319 -23.48 6.04 -12.78
C ARG A 319 -22.13 5.91 -12.08
N ALA A 320 -21.07 5.54 -12.81
CA ALA A 320 -19.71 5.48 -12.29
C ALA A 320 -19.24 6.85 -11.76
N ARG A 321 -19.61 7.94 -12.45
CA ARG A 321 -19.31 9.31 -12.01
C ARG A 321 -20.03 9.65 -10.70
N GLU A 322 -21.31 9.35 -10.57
CA GLU A 322 -22.08 9.55 -9.35
C GLU A 322 -21.46 8.82 -8.16
N LEU A 323 -21.12 7.54 -8.34
CA LEU A 323 -20.47 6.73 -7.30
C LEU A 323 -19.08 7.30 -6.91
N ALA A 324 -18.30 7.72 -7.89
CA ALA A 324 -16.99 8.33 -7.64
C ALA A 324 -17.11 9.68 -6.88
N GLU A 325 -18.15 10.48 -7.14
CA GLU A 325 -18.44 11.71 -6.39
C GLU A 325 -18.82 11.41 -4.93
N ILE A 326 -19.60 10.36 -4.69
CA ILE A 326 -19.90 9.89 -3.32
C ILE A 326 -18.61 9.49 -2.60
N LEU A 327 -17.75 8.69 -3.25
CA LEU A 327 -16.48 8.26 -2.68
C LEU A 327 -15.52 9.45 -2.40
N ASP A 328 -15.49 10.45 -3.27
CA ASP A 328 -14.70 11.67 -3.04
C ASP A 328 -15.24 12.47 -1.84
N GLY A 329 -16.56 12.55 -1.68
CA GLY A 329 -17.22 13.17 -0.52
C GLY A 329 -16.85 12.47 0.79
N ILE A 330 -17.00 11.14 0.86
CA ILE A 330 -16.63 10.32 2.02
C ILE A 330 -15.13 10.49 2.35
N ASN A 331 -14.28 10.53 1.32
CA ASN A 331 -12.84 10.74 1.52
C ASN A 331 -12.51 12.16 2.01
N ALA A 332 -13.29 13.17 1.62
CA ALA A 332 -13.14 14.53 2.14
C ALA A 332 -13.51 14.58 3.64
N GLU A 333 -14.61 13.96 4.03
CA GLU A 333 -15.04 13.81 5.42
C GLU A 333 -13.98 13.07 6.24
N ARG A 334 -13.54 11.90 5.78
CA ARG A 334 -12.47 11.13 6.43
C ARG A 334 -11.21 11.98 6.65
N ARG A 335 -10.81 12.83 5.66
CA ARG A 335 -9.66 13.73 5.82
C ARG A 335 -9.89 14.78 6.90
N GLY A 336 -11.10 15.34 7.01
CA GLY A 336 -11.48 16.28 8.08
C GLY A 336 -11.34 15.65 9.46
N VAL A 337 -11.95 14.46 9.65
CA VAL A 337 -11.86 13.70 10.90
C VAL A 337 -10.40 13.35 11.21
N GLN A 338 -9.64 12.87 10.22
CA GLN A 338 -8.22 12.55 10.41
C GLN A 338 -7.41 13.78 10.82
N GLN A 339 -7.62 14.93 10.20
CA GLN A 339 -6.87 16.16 10.49
C GLN A 339 -7.11 16.63 11.93
N GLN A 340 -8.36 16.59 12.39
CA GLN A 340 -8.70 16.90 13.78
C GLN A 340 -8.00 15.93 14.74
N MET A 341 -8.17 14.62 14.54
CA MET A 341 -7.57 13.61 15.41
C MET A 341 -6.03 13.66 15.41
N VAL A 342 -5.39 14.00 14.27
CA VAL A 342 -3.93 14.19 14.20
C VAL A 342 -3.52 15.42 15.00
N GLY A 343 -4.25 16.54 14.92
CA GLY A 343 -4.00 17.72 15.75
C GLY A 343 -4.02 17.39 17.25
N ASP A 344 -5.08 16.72 17.70
CA ASP A 344 -5.19 16.26 19.09
C ASP A 344 -4.04 15.35 19.52
N ALA A 345 -3.63 14.45 18.62
CA ALA A 345 -2.53 13.52 18.86
C ALA A 345 -1.17 14.25 18.94
N GLU A 346 -0.95 15.27 18.10
CA GLU A 346 0.25 16.09 18.11
C GLU A 346 0.37 16.90 19.40
N ASP A 347 -0.73 17.48 19.90
CA ASP A 347 -0.78 18.19 21.17
C ASP A 347 -0.46 17.23 22.34
N ALA A 348 -1.05 16.03 22.31
CA ALA A 348 -0.76 15.01 23.32
C ALA A 348 0.72 14.57 23.29
N VAL A 349 1.30 14.40 22.11
CA VAL A 349 2.74 14.04 21.95
C VAL A 349 3.64 15.20 22.38
N ALA A 350 3.29 16.44 22.09
CA ALA A 350 4.07 17.62 22.52
C ALA A 350 4.12 17.76 24.06
N ALA A 351 3.04 17.35 24.74
CA ALA A 351 3.00 17.32 26.21
C ALA A 351 3.84 16.19 26.84
N LEU A 352 4.26 15.19 26.04
CA LEU A 352 5.17 14.13 26.52
C LEU A 352 6.60 14.67 26.51
N SER A 353 7.24 14.76 27.68
CA SER A 353 8.65 15.10 27.76
C SER A 353 9.51 13.97 27.18
N PHE A 354 10.11 14.20 26.03
CA PHE A 354 11.11 13.31 25.42
C PHE A 354 12.53 13.53 25.97
N GLU A 355 12.71 14.48 26.90
CA GLU A 355 14.01 14.92 27.44
C GLU A 355 14.47 14.14 28.69
N ALA A 356 13.66 13.22 29.23
CA ALA A 356 14.13 12.33 30.28
C ALA A 356 15.22 11.37 29.71
N GLU A 357 16.31 11.16 30.45
CA GLU A 357 17.35 10.20 30.09
C GLU A 357 16.74 8.85 29.72
N GLY A 358 16.82 8.48 28.42
CA GLY A 358 16.27 7.25 27.89
C GLY A 358 15.06 7.40 26.95
N GLY A 359 14.44 8.55 26.79
CA GLY A 359 13.33 8.84 25.87
C GLY A 359 12.31 7.70 25.68
N ARG A 360 11.04 7.98 25.43
CA ARG A 360 10.04 6.90 25.19
C ARG A 360 10.36 6.10 23.93
N ALA A 361 10.31 4.77 24.03
CA ALA A 361 10.50 3.84 22.93
C ALA A 361 9.22 3.71 22.10
N THR A 362 8.03 3.97 22.68
CA THR A 362 6.73 3.82 22.03
C THR A 362 5.81 5.00 22.29
N ILE A 363 4.78 5.14 21.46
CA ILE A 363 3.69 6.08 21.65
C ILE A 363 2.38 5.30 21.70
N CYS A 364 1.60 5.49 22.79
CA CYS A 364 0.25 4.99 22.90
C CYS A 364 -0.69 6.16 23.21
N LEU A 365 -1.66 6.37 22.35
CA LEU A 365 -2.62 7.48 22.40
C LEU A 365 -4.04 6.94 22.54
N TYR A 366 -4.87 7.63 23.30
CA TYR A 366 -6.28 7.33 23.46
C TYR A 366 -7.08 8.63 23.64
N ARG A 367 -8.22 8.67 22.97
CA ARG A 367 -9.26 9.66 23.26
C ARG A 367 -10.64 9.01 23.08
N GLU A 368 -11.58 9.43 23.92
CA GLU A 368 -12.95 8.92 23.91
C GLU A 368 -13.73 9.36 22.66
N ASP A 369 -13.40 10.53 22.11
CA ASP A 369 -14.05 11.13 20.96
C ASP A 369 -13.44 10.72 19.60
N TRP A 370 -12.44 9.84 19.59
CA TRP A 370 -11.81 9.40 18.34
C TRP A 370 -12.63 8.32 17.62
N HIS A 371 -12.61 8.39 16.29
CA HIS A 371 -13.30 7.42 15.42
C HIS A 371 -12.45 6.16 15.19
N PRO A 372 -12.96 4.94 15.50
CA PRO A 372 -12.18 3.70 15.41
C PRO A 372 -11.74 3.34 13.98
N GLY A 373 -12.45 3.78 12.93
CA GLY A 373 -12.06 3.60 11.52
C GLY A 373 -10.87 4.46 11.09
N VAL A 374 -10.50 5.50 11.86
CA VAL A 374 -9.48 6.50 11.50
C VAL A 374 -8.21 6.38 12.36
N VAL A 375 -8.25 5.73 13.53
CA VAL A 375 -7.10 5.60 14.46
C VAL A 375 -5.83 5.05 13.78
N GLY A 376 -5.97 4.15 12.80
CA GLY A 376 -4.83 3.61 12.07
C GLY A 376 -4.09 4.64 11.21
N LEU A 377 -4.81 5.65 10.70
CA LEU A 377 -4.22 6.76 9.94
C LEU A 377 -3.53 7.74 10.90
N VAL A 378 -4.12 7.98 12.07
CA VAL A 378 -3.49 8.79 13.15
C VAL A 378 -2.19 8.13 13.61
N ALA A 379 -2.23 6.83 13.94
CA ALA A 379 -1.03 6.08 14.34
C ALA A 379 0.08 6.17 13.28
N SER A 380 -0.27 6.07 11.97
CA SER A 380 0.69 6.23 10.87
C SER A 380 1.32 7.62 10.86
N LYS A 381 0.52 8.68 11.00
CA LYS A 381 1.01 10.07 10.98
C LYS A 381 1.92 10.38 12.16
N ILE A 382 1.54 9.97 13.35
CA ILE A 382 2.37 10.16 14.55
C ILE A 382 3.66 9.35 14.43
N LYS A 383 3.60 8.07 14.01
CA LYS A 383 4.78 7.24 13.75
C LYS A 383 5.74 7.91 12.76
N GLU A 384 5.24 8.47 11.65
CA GLU A 384 6.06 9.20 10.67
C GLU A 384 6.73 10.44 11.27
N ARG A 385 6.03 11.15 12.17
CA ARG A 385 6.54 12.38 12.79
C ARG A 385 7.59 12.13 13.87
N VAL A 386 7.37 11.11 14.72
CA VAL A 386 8.24 10.86 15.89
C VAL A 386 9.16 9.66 15.74
N HIS A 387 9.06 8.93 14.64
CA HIS A 387 9.82 7.71 14.35
C HIS A 387 9.83 6.73 15.54
N ARG A 388 8.64 6.40 16.05
CA ARG A 388 8.42 5.45 17.14
C ARG A 388 7.25 4.52 16.80
N PRO A 389 7.29 3.24 17.20
CA PRO A 389 6.11 2.41 17.16
C PRO A 389 4.96 3.11 17.87
N THR A 390 3.84 3.25 17.19
CA THR A 390 2.70 4.05 17.68
C THR A 390 1.42 3.24 17.64
N ILE A 391 0.66 3.27 18.72
CA ILE A 391 -0.68 2.68 18.83
C ILE A 391 -1.66 3.79 19.17
N ALA A 392 -2.70 3.93 18.37
CA ALA A 392 -3.82 4.84 18.66
C ALA A 392 -5.08 4.02 18.96
N PHE A 393 -5.79 4.39 20.01
CA PHE A 393 -6.97 3.72 20.49
C PHE A 393 -8.20 4.63 20.43
N ALA A 394 -9.35 4.05 20.15
CA ALA A 394 -10.67 4.64 20.29
C ALA A 394 -11.63 3.62 20.93
N PRO A 395 -12.76 4.04 21.51
CA PRO A 395 -13.84 3.12 21.88
C PRO A 395 -14.31 2.31 20.67
N SER A 396 -14.66 1.04 20.88
CA SER A 396 -15.24 0.20 19.80
C SER A 396 -16.55 0.78 19.28
N ASP A 397 -17.34 1.34 20.20
CA ASP A 397 -18.61 2.00 19.99
C ASP A 397 -18.74 3.15 21.00
N ALA A 398 -19.64 4.11 20.76
CA ALA A 398 -19.83 5.24 21.64
C ALA A 398 -20.15 4.78 23.07
N GLY A 399 -19.33 5.20 24.05
CA GLY A 399 -19.47 4.85 25.46
C GLY A 399 -19.06 3.41 25.82
N SER A 400 -18.39 2.70 24.91
CA SER A 400 -17.90 1.34 25.17
C SER A 400 -16.60 1.36 25.98
N ASP A 401 -16.52 0.48 26.99
CA ASP A 401 -15.28 0.19 27.72
C ASP A 401 -14.29 -0.69 26.91
N LEU A 402 -14.72 -1.25 25.79
CA LEU A 402 -13.85 -1.97 24.87
C LEU A 402 -13.19 -0.99 23.91
N LEU A 403 -11.87 -1.00 23.87
CA LEU A 403 -11.07 -0.18 22.97
C LEU A 403 -10.64 -0.98 21.74
N ARG A 404 -10.68 -0.33 20.58
CA ARG A 404 -10.01 -0.77 19.36
C ARG A 404 -8.73 0.03 19.16
N GLY A 405 -7.59 -0.66 19.11
CA GLY A 405 -6.28 -0.08 18.86
C GLY A 405 -5.77 -0.42 17.46
N SER A 406 -5.12 0.55 16.85
CA SER A 406 -4.39 0.33 15.59
C SER A 406 -2.93 0.71 15.79
N ALA A 407 -2.06 -0.28 15.61
CA ALA A 407 -0.63 -0.19 15.80
C ALA A 407 0.10 0.00 14.48
N ARG A 408 1.12 0.84 14.47
CA ARG A 408 2.01 1.09 13.33
C ARG A 408 3.45 1.05 13.79
N SER A 409 4.30 0.35 13.02
CA SER A 409 5.69 0.11 13.38
C SER A 409 6.67 0.97 12.57
N ILE A 410 7.91 0.98 13.05
CA ILE A 410 9.10 1.45 12.33
C ILE A 410 9.85 0.26 11.74
N SER A 411 10.69 0.51 10.74
CA SER A 411 11.51 -0.53 10.11
C SER A 411 12.41 -1.22 11.14
N GLY A 412 12.45 -2.55 11.11
CA GLY A 412 13.24 -3.36 12.03
C GLY A 412 12.56 -3.72 13.35
N PHE A 413 11.36 -3.22 13.63
CA PHE A 413 10.57 -3.62 14.79
C PHE A 413 9.29 -4.34 14.38
N HIS A 414 9.16 -5.63 14.75
CA HIS A 414 8.00 -6.45 14.39
C HIS A 414 6.87 -6.26 15.41
N ILE A 415 5.88 -5.40 15.09
CA ILE A 415 4.88 -4.97 16.07
C ILE A 415 3.93 -6.10 16.52
N ARG A 416 3.58 -7.04 15.63
CA ARG A 416 2.75 -8.19 16.00
C ARG A 416 3.46 -9.09 17.03
N ASP A 417 4.77 -9.33 16.84
CA ASP A 417 5.55 -10.17 17.75
C ASP A 417 5.73 -9.47 19.11
N ALA A 418 5.88 -8.14 19.10
CA ALA A 418 5.89 -7.36 20.33
C ALA A 418 4.56 -7.47 21.10
N LEU A 419 3.41 -7.41 20.40
CA LEU A 419 2.10 -7.64 21.00
C LEU A 419 1.95 -9.06 21.54
N ALA A 420 2.43 -10.08 20.81
CA ALA A 420 2.45 -11.46 21.27
C ALA A 420 3.32 -11.66 22.51
N ALA A 421 4.47 -10.98 22.57
CA ALA A 421 5.33 -11.00 23.76
C ALA A 421 4.68 -10.33 24.97
N VAL A 422 3.93 -9.25 24.76
CA VAL A 422 3.13 -8.59 25.83
C VAL A 422 2.02 -9.53 26.32
N ASP A 423 1.27 -10.16 25.43
CA ASP A 423 0.19 -11.08 25.76
C ASP A 423 0.69 -12.33 26.54
N ALA A 424 1.81 -12.90 26.08
CA ALA A 424 2.45 -14.04 26.74
C ALA A 424 2.94 -13.71 28.18
N ARG A 425 3.45 -12.49 28.41
CA ARG A 425 3.93 -12.02 29.72
C ARG A 425 2.79 -11.53 30.65
N HIS A 426 1.68 -11.14 30.07
CA HIS A 426 0.52 -10.57 30.77
C HIS A 426 -0.79 -11.16 30.21
N PRO A 427 -1.08 -12.45 30.44
CA PRO A 427 -2.26 -13.10 29.92
C PRO A 427 -3.56 -12.36 30.31
N GLY A 428 -4.45 -12.17 29.33
CA GLY A 428 -5.72 -11.47 29.51
C GLY A 428 -5.63 -9.95 29.56
N LEU A 429 -4.45 -9.36 29.30
CA LEU A 429 -4.27 -7.91 29.18
C LEU A 429 -4.75 -7.41 27.81
N ILE A 430 -4.59 -8.22 26.78
CA ILE A 430 -5.09 -7.99 25.41
C ILE A 430 -6.20 -9.00 25.15
N GLU A 431 -7.39 -8.53 24.74
CA GLU A 431 -8.52 -9.42 24.45
C GLU A 431 -8.34 -10.13 23.11
N LYS A 432 -7.86 -9.38 22.11
CA LYS A 432 -7.59 -9.89 20.76
C LYS A 432 -6.53 -9.03 20.09
N PHE A 433 -5.63 -9.64 19.34
CA PHE A 433 -4.71 -8.94 18.46
C PHE A 433 -4.42 -9.75 17.20
N GLY A 434 -3.93 -9.04 16.16
CA GLY A 434 -3.53 -9.66 14.90
C GLY A 434 -2.89 -8.62 13.98
N GLY A 435 -2.25 -9.10 12.91
CA GLY A 435 -1.61 -8.23 11.93
C GLY A 435 -0.23 -8.74 11.51
N HIS A 436 0.61 -7.83 11.04
CA HIS A 436 1.90 -8.07 10.44
C HIS A 436 3.02 -7.26 11.12
N ALA A 437 4.24 -7.36 10.56
CA ALA A 437 5.41 -6.66 11.11
C ALA A 437 5.22 -5.14 11.24
N MET A 438 4.58 -4.50 10.25
CA MET A 438 4.50 -3.03 10.17
C MET A 438 3.16 -2.46 10.66
N ALA A 439 2.12 -3.28 10.78
CA ALA A 439 0.78 -2.87 11.20
C ALA A 439 0.06 -4.01 11.90
N ALA A 440 -0.63 -3.68 13.00
CA ALA A 440 -1.44 -4.63 13.75
C ALA A 440 -2.68 -3.95 14.31
N GLY A 441 -3.73 -4.76 14.56
CA GLY A 441 -4.91 -4.36 15.30
C GLY A 441 -4.95 -5.07 16.64
N LEU A 442 -5.53 -4.44 17.64
CA LEU A 442 -5.76 -5.07 18.94
C LEU A 442 -7.03 -4.51 19.61
N SER A 443 -7.55 -5.28 20.57
CA SER A 443 -8.64 -4.83 21.43
C SER A 443 -8.27 -5.08 22.89
N LEU A 444 -8.61 -4.15 23.76
CA LEU A 444 -8.42 -4.26 25.20
C LEU A 444 -9.47 -3.43 25.95
N ARG A 445 -9.66 -3.69 27.22
CA ARG A 445 -10.54 -2.90 28.05
C ARG A 445 -9.89 -1.57 28.45
N LEU A 446 -10.70 -0.54 28.60
CA LEU A 446 -10.24 0.80 28.97
C LEU A 446 -9.44 0.81 30.28
N ASP A 447 -9.88 0.07 31.30
CA ASP A 447 -9.18 -0.07 32.59
C ASP A 447 -7.82 -0.78 32.48
N ALA A 448 -7.62 -1.59 31.43
CA ALA A 448 -6.35 -2.27 31.12
C ALA A 448 -5.32 -1.37 30.42
N LEU A 449 -5.75 -0.24 29.84
CA LEU A 449 -4.89 0.62 28.99
C LEU A 449 -3.60 1.08 29.70
N PRO A 450 -3.59 1.59 30.95
CA PRO A 450 -2.35 2.02 31.60
C PRO A 450 -1.34 0.88 31.80
N ARG A 451 -1.84 -0.32 32.14
CA ARG A 451 -1.00 -1.51 32.30
C ARG A 451 -0.43 -1.97 30.96
N PHE A 452 -1.24 -1.93 29.90
CA PHE A 452 -0.81 -2.25 28.55
C PHE A 452 0.28 -1.29 28.07
N GLN A 453 0.10 0.02 28.24
CA GLN A 453 1.09 1.04 27.88
C GLN A 453 2.45 0.76 28.54
N ALA A 454 2.44 0.47 29.85
CA ALA A 454 3.67 0.16 30.58
C ALA A 454 4.33 -1.17 30.12
N ALA A 455 3.52 -2.19 29.81
CA ALA A 455 4.01 -3.48 29.33
C ALA A 455 4.59 -3.38 27.92
N PHE A 456 3.93 -2.66 27.02
CA PHE A 456 4.36 -2.45 25.65
C PHE A 456 5.64 -1.60 25.59
N GLU A 457 5.73 -0.55 26.40
CA GLU A 457 6.94 0.27 26.51
C GLU A 457 8.16 -0.57 26.95
N ARG A 458 8.01 -1.40 27.99
CA ARG A 458 9.10 -2.30 28.44
C ARG A 458 9.51 -3.29 27.35
N CYS A 459 8.53 -3.92 26.70
CA CYS A 459 8.80 -4.86 25.63
C CYS A 459 9.55 -4.20 24.46
N ALA A 460 9.11 -3.00 24.07
CA ALA A 460 9.76 -2.25 22.99
C ALA A 460 11.17 -1.79 23.36
N THR A 461 11.39 -1.35 24.60
CA THR A 461 12.72 -0.94 25.09
C THR A 461 13.72 -2.09 25.06
N GLU A 462 13.25 -3.33 25.31
CA GLU A 462 14.10 -4.54 25.21
C GLU A 462 14.46 -4.91 23.77
N LEU A 463 13.59 -4.61 22.80
CA LEU A 463 13.69 -5.04 21.41
C LEU A 463 14.26 -3.98 20.47
N LEU A 464 14.15 -2.69 20.82
CA LEU A 464 14.58 -1.57 19.98
C LEU A 464 16.02 -1.17 20.31
N SER A 465 16.90 -1.27 19.32
CA SER A 465 18.22 -0.66 19.44
C SER A 465 18.16 0.85 19.17
N PRO A 466 19.15 1.63 19.69
CA PRO A 466 19.23 3.08 19.42
C PRO A 466 19.27 3.43 17.93
N GLU A 467 19.86 2.55 17.10
CA GLU A 467 19.96 2.73 15.65
C GLU A 467 18.58 2.65 14.96
N LEU A 468 17.71 1.75 15.43
CA LEU A 468 16.33 1.64 14.89
C LEU A 468 15.47 2.86 15.24
N LEU A 469 15.82 3.57 16.31
CA LEU A 469 15.13 4.78 16.73
C LEU A 469 15.58 6.05 15.98
N GLN A 470 16.58 5.94 15.10
CA GLN A 470 17.03 7.02 14.24
C GLN A 470 16.21 7.05 12.94
N ASP A 471 15.62 8.20 12.64
CA ASP A 471 14.94 8.40 11.35
C ASP A 471 15.99 8.72 10.27
N VAL A 472 16.22 7.76 9.38
CA VAL A 472 17.25 7.85 8.33
C VAL A 472 16.61 7.93 6.95
N ILE A 473 16.94 8.98 6.21
CA ILE A 473 16.61 9.09 4.78
C ILE A 473 17.74 8.47 3.96
N LEU A 474 17.43 7.41 3.22
CA LEU A 474 18.37 6.79 2.32
C LEU A 474 18.40 7.53 0.98
N SER A 475 19.57 8.07 0.65
CA SER A 475 19.85 8.78 -0.59
C SER A 475 20.57 7.89 -1.61
N ASP A 476 20.29 8.12 -2.88
CA ASP A 476 20.98 7.49 -4.03
C ASP A 476 22.31 8.19 -4.38
N GLY A 477 22.72 9.19 -3.60
CA GLY A 477 23.96 9.96 -3.75
C GLY A 477 23.75 11.34 -4.38
N ALA A 478 24.85 11.96 -4.79
CA ALA A 478 24.83 13.28 -5.40
C ALA A 478 24.41 13.23 -6.87
N MET A 479 23.75 14.29 -7.32
CA MET A 479 23.40 14.50 -8.73
C MET A 479 24.28 15.61 -9.30
N SER A 480 24.84 15.38 -10.49
CA SER A 480 25.62 16.46 -11.13
C SER A 480 24.69 17.62 -11.54
N PRO A 481 25.20 18.87 -11.55
CA PRO A 481 24.38 19.98 -12.07
C PRO A 481 23.86 19.75 -13.48
N GLY A 482 24.59 19.02 -14.34
CA GLY A 482 24.21 18.67 -15.70
C GLY A 482 22.99 17.74 -15.74
N ASP A 483 22.88 16.82 -14.78
CA ASP A 483 21.76 15.88 -14.70
C ASP A 483 20.44 16.53 -14.25
N CYS A 484 20.49 17.72 -13.64
CA CYS A 484 19.31 18.47 -13.23
C CYS A 484 18.62 19.11 -14.46
N ALA A 485 18.08 18.30 -15.36
CA ALA A 485 17.44 18.68 -16.62
C ALA A 485 16.08 17.99 -16.77
N ILE A 486 15.22 18.56 -17.62
CA ILE A 486 13.88 18.04 -17.84
C ILE A 486 13.88 16.58 -18.33
N GLY A 487 14.79 16.20 -19.20
CA GLY A 487 14.90 14.81 -19.67
C GLY A 487 15.19 13.82 -18.54
N THR A 488 16.05 14.19 -17.56
CA THR A 488 16.31 13.38 -16.36
C THR A 488 15.10 13.33 -15.45
N ALA A 489 14.43 14.47 -15.22
CA ALA A 489 13.25 14.52 -14.37
C ALA A 489 12.12 13.63 -14.91
N LEU A 490 11.88 13.67 -16.23
CA LEU A 490 10.92 12.82 -16.91
C LEU A 490 11.33 11.34 -16.83
N ALA A 491 12.61 11.04 -17.08
CA ALA A 491 13.11 9.67 -17.00
C ALA A 491 12.99 9.08 -15.58
N LEU A 492 13.24 9.87 -14.53
CA LEU A 492 13.05 9.46 -13.14
C LEU A 492 11.57 9.24 -12.79
N ARG A 493 10.66 10.14 -13.22
CA ARG A 493 9.22 10.02 -13.03
C ARG A 493 8.67 8.77 -13.71
N ASP A 494 9.01 8.59 -15.00
CA ASP A 494 8.47 7.53 -15.85
C ASP A 494 9.22 6.20 -15.68
N GLY A 495 10.36 6.22 -14.99
CA GLY A 495 11.20 5.06 -14.68
C GLY A 495 10.59 4.09 -13.65
N GLY A 496 9.46 4.45 -13.01
CA GLY A 496 8.71 3.54 -12.13
C GLY A 496 8.06 2.35 -12.86
N PRO A 497 7.20 1.61 -12.13
CA PRO A 497 6.53 2.02 -10.90
C PRO A 497 7.45 2.00 -9.67
N TRP A 498 7.45 3.11 -8.92
CA TRP A 498 8.13 3.25 -7.65
C TRP A 498 7.16 2.94 -6.50
N GLY A 499 7.64 2.28 -5.46
CA GLY A 499 6.83 1.94 -4.28
C GLY A 499 7.60 1.15 -3.25
N GLN A 500 6.90 0.38 -2.43
CA GLN A 500 7.50 -0.45 -1.39
C GLN A 500 8.51 -1.45 -1.98
N GLY A 501 9.68 -1.59 -1.38
CA GLY A 501 10.77 -2.44 -1.89
C GLY A 501 11.49 -1.91 -3.15
N PHE A 502 10.88 -0.96 -3.88
CA PHE A 502 11.47 -0.31 -5.06
C PHE A 502 11.24 1.21 -5.00
N PRO A 503 11.83 1.91 -3.99
CA PRO A 503 11.47 3.28 -3.66
C PRO A 503 11.87 4.29 -4.73
N GLU A 504 11.09 5.39 -4.80
CA GLU A 504 11.41 6.54 -5.66
C GLU A 504 12.81 7.09 -5.34
N PRO A 505 13.60 7.51 -6.35
CA PRO A 505 14.93 8.05 -6.14
C PRO A 505 14.95 9.31 -5.28
N VAL A 506 15.86 9.33 -4.32
CA VAL A 506 16.16 10.50 -3.49
C VAL A 506 17.65 10.77 -3.59
N PHE A 507 18.02 12.00 -3.95
CA PHE A 507 19.41 12.43 -4.07
C PHE A 507 19.77 13.37 -2.93
N ASP A 508 21.06 13.56 -2.65
CA ASP A 508 21.52 14.51 -1.66
C ASP A 508 22.78 15.26 -2.11
N ASP A 509 22.74 16.57 -1.89
CA ASP A 509 23.88 17.45 -2.14
C ASP A 509 23.96 18.54 -1.07
N VAL A 510 25.14 19.17 -0.98
CA VAL A 510 25.31 20.39 -0.22
C VAL A 510 25.01 21.58 -1.14
N PHE A 511 24.13 22.46 -0.71
CA PHE A 511 23.75 23.67 -1.43
C PHE A 511 23.98 24.92 -0.61
N GLU A 512 24.29 26.01 -1.30
CA GLU A 512 24.14 27.38 -0.82
C GLU A 512 22.70 27.82 -1.03
N ILE A 513 22.06 28.37 0.01
CA ILE A 513 20.70 28.91 -0.08
C ILE A 513 20.80 30.37 -0.47
N VAL A 514 20.60 30.65 -1.76
CA VAL A 514 20.75 32.01 -2.34
C VAL A 514 19.61 32.93 -1.92
N SER A 515 18.39 32.40 -1.96
CA SER A 515 17.21 33.12 -1.49
C SER A 515 16.14 32.12 -1.02
N TRP A 516 15.20 32.63 -0.23
CA TRP A 516 14.10 31.85 0.29
C TRP A 516 12.87 32.72 0.53
N ARG A 517 11.69 32.10 0.55
CA ARG A 517 10.45 32.73 0.98
C ARG A 517 9.47 31.69 1.52
N PRO A 518 8.67 32.03 2.55
CA PRO A 518 7.55 31.18 2.97
C PRO A 518 6.50 31.07 1.86
N VAL A 519 5.81 29.94 1.83
CA VAL A 519 4.67 29.65 0.95
C VAL A 519 3.55 29.07 1.81
N GLY A 520 2.46 29.81 2.00
CA GLY A 520 1.48 29.48 3.03
C GLY A 520 2.13 29.50 4.43
N GLU A 521 1.54 28.75 5.35
CA GLU A 521 1.96 28.76 6.76
C GLU A 521 3.09 27.77 7.06
N GLN A 522 3.22 26.72 6.25
CA GLN A 522 4.08 25.57 6.58
C GLN A 522 5.17 25.27 5.55
N HIS A 523 5.15 25.90 4.39
CA HIS A 523 6.05 25.55 3.29
C HIS A 523 7.10 26.61 3.06
N ILE A 524 8.22 26.25 2.46
CA ILE A 524 9.27 27.20 2.08
C ILE A 524 9.74 26.93 0.65
N LYS A 525 9.81 27.98 -0.16
CA LYS A 525 10.44 27.93 -1.48
C LYS A 525 11.87 28.47 -1.37
N LEU A 526 12.80 27.77 -2.00
CA LEU A 526 14.22 28.04 -1.96
C LEU A 526 14.75 28.26 -3.37
N GLU A 527 15.78 29.07 -3.49
CA GLU A 527 16.67 29.14 -4.64
C GLU A 527 18.05 28.65 -4.20
N LEU A 528 18.50 27.56 -4.79
CA LEU A 528 19.70 26.84 -4.38
C LEU A 528 20.80 26.98 -5.43
N ALA A 529 22.07 27.00 -4.98
CA ALA A 529 23.23 26.92 -5.86
C ALA A 529 24.20 25.85 -5.32
N TRP A 530 24.89 25.16 -6.22
CA TRP A 530 26.00 24.30 -5.82
C TRP A 530 27.18 25.18 -5.36
N PRO A 531 27.96 24.76 -4.34
CA PRO A 531 29.10 25.55 -3.85
C PRO A 531 30.06 25.90 -4.97
N GLY A 532 30.35 27.19 -5.11
CA GLY A 532 31.22 27.72 -6.16
C GLY A 532 30.64 27.66 -7.60
N GLY A 533 29.38 27.25 -7.77
CA GLY A 533 28.71 27.16 -9.06
C GLY A 533 27.82 28.37 -9.35
N ALA A 534 27.76 28.77 -10.62
CA ALA A 534 26.86 29.87 -11.06
C ALA A 534 25.42 29.39 -11.31
N ARG A 535 25.19 28.10 -11.47
CA ARG A 535 23.88 27.54 -11.78
C ARG A 535 22.99 27.55 -10.55
N ARG A 536 21.78 28.06 -10.73
CA ARG A 536 20.72 28.09 -9.70
C ARG A 536 19.60 27.11 -10.05
N ILE A 537 18.96 26.56 -9.01
CA ILE A 537 17.81 25.66 -9.16
C ILE A 537 16.74 25.99 -8.12
N SER A 538 15.49 26.01 -8.56
CA SER A 538 14.34 26.21 -7.68
C SER A 538 14.10 24.95 -6.84
N ALA A 539 13.74 25.13 -5.57
CA ALA A 539 13.35 24.03 -4.68
C ALA A 539 12.14 24.42 -3.84
N ILE A 540 11.32 23.42 -3.51
CA ILE A 540 10.18 23.55 -2.59
C ILE A 540 10.32 22.51 -1.47
N HIS A 541 10.13 22.95 -0.22
CA HIS A 541 10.07 22.06 0.94
C HIS A 541 8.69 22.17 1.57
N PHE A 542 7.85 21.18 1.31
CA PHE A 542 6.53 21.08 1.90
C PHE A 542 6.65 20.74 3.39
N GLY A 543 5.97 21.50 4.27
CA GLY A 543 6.10 21.36 5.73
C GLY A 543 7.47 21.78 6.30
N GLY A 544 8.33 22.42 5.48
CA GLY A 544 9.69 22.75 5.88
C GLY A 544 9.87 24.16 6.43
N TRP A 545 8.82 24.96 6.59
CA TRP A 545 8.88 26.27 7.22
C TRP A 545 8.71 26.11 8.74
N THR A 546 9.72 26.55 9.50
CA THR A 546 9.78 26.43 10.95
C THR A 546 9.58 27.78 11.68
N GLY A 547 9.27 28.84 10.91
CA GLY A 547 9.24 30.21 11.46
C GLY A 547 10.62 30.91 11.48
N GLU A 548 11.70 30.20 11.20
CA GLU A 548 13.07 30.71 11.23
C GLU A 548 13.73 30.66 9.83
N PRO A 549 14.60 31.62 9.50
CA PRO A 549 15.41 31.59 8.28
C PRO A 549 16.23 30.30 8.18
N PRO A 550 16.31 29.67 6.99
CA PRO A 550 17.20 28.55 6.80
C PRO A 550 18.68 28.97 6.89
N PRO A 551 19.59 28.08 7.27
CA PRO A 551 21.02 28.38 7.27
C PRO A 551 21.49 28.69 5.84
N PRO A 552 22.55 29.50 5.68
CA PRO A 552 23.03 29.89 4.34
C PRO A 552 23.55 28.71 3.52
N ARG A 553 23.91 27.60 4.18
CA ARG A 553 24.41 26.37 3.57
C ARG A 553 23.80 25.16 4.27
N ALA A 554 23.28 24.22 3.48
CA ALA A 554 22.63 23.01 4.02
C ALA A 554 22.91 21.79 3.13
N ARG A 555 22.95 20.61 3.74
CA ARG A 555 22.82 19.33 3.04
C ARG A 555 21.34 19.05 2.87
N ILE A 556 20.91 18.80 1.64
CA ILE A 556 19.51 18.67 1.26
C ILE A 556 19.29 17.33 0.57
N ALA A 557 18.37 16.52 1.12
CA ALA A 557 17.81 15.37 0.42
C ALA A 557 16.63 15.83 -0.43
N TYR A 558 16.59 15.42 -1.70
CA TYR A 558 15.60 15.92 -2.65
C TYR A 558 15.24 14.91 -3.74
N ARG A 559 14.09 15.15 -4.39
CA ARG A 559 13.68 14.52 -5.65
C ARG A 559 13.72 15.55 -6.76
N LEU A 560 14.17 15.16 -7.94
CA LEU A 560 14.12 16.01 -9.14
C LEU A 560 12.79 15.78 -9.85
N GLN A 561 12.03 16.83 -10.09
CA GLN A 561 10.74 16.77 -10.77
C GLN A 561 10.61 17.87 -11.83
N PRO A 562 9.78 17.69 -12.89
CA PRO A 562 9.35 18.80 -13.72
C PRO A 562 8.72 19.90 -12.86
N ASP A 563 8.93 21.15 -13.21
CA ASP A 563 8.21 22.27 -12.58
C ASP A 563 6.96 22.57 -13.41
N ASP A 564 5.89 21.84 -13.15
CA ASP A 564 4.62 21.95 -13.87
C ASP A 564 3.99 23.35 -13.77
N TRP A 565 4.37 24.12 -12.75
CA TRP A 565 3.87 25.48 -12.55
C TRP A 565 4.54 26.49 -13.48
N ARG A 566 5.85 26.32 -13.73
CA ARG A 566 6.61 27.13 -14.69
C ARG A 566 6.43 26.64 -16.12
N GLY A 567 6.20 25.34 -16.28
CA GLY A 567 6.06 24.70 -17.57
C GLY A 567 7.36 24.64 -18.38
N GLY A 568 7.27 24.15 -19.62
CA GLY A 568 8.41 24.00 -20.52
C GLY A 568 9.46 23.04 -19.98
N ASP A 569 10.75 23.40 -20.12
CA ASP A 569 11.88 22.60 -19.66
C ASP A 569 12.28 22.88 -18.20
N ALA A 570 11.43 23.57 -17.45
CA ALA A 570 11.72 23.92 -16.07
C ALA A 570 11.70 22.67 -15.17
N VAL A 571 12.68 22.59 -14.26
CA VAL A 571 12.76 21.57 -13.22
C VAL A 571 12.85 22.20 -11.85
N GLN A 572 12.38 21.47 -10.85
CA GLN A 572 12.49 21.86 -9.44
C GLN A 572 12.96 20.68 -8.58
N LEU A 573 13.57 21.00 -7.46
CA LEU A 573 13.87 20.03 -6.41
C LEU A 573 12.70 20.03 -5.41
N VAL A 574 12.11 18.87 -5.18
CA VAL A 574 11.19 18.66 -4.06
C VAL A 574 12.02 18.17 -2.88
N VAL A 575 12.18 19.06 -1.90
CA VAL A 575 13.01 18.77 -0.72
C VAL A 575 12.29 17.77 0.18
N VAL A 576 12.99 16.70 0.52
CA VAL A 576 12.54 15.67 1.47
C VAL A 576 12.99 16.02 2.88
N HIS A 577 14.23 16.52 3.02
CA HIS A 577 14.80 16.92 4.30
C HIS A 577 15.98 17.89 4.11
N ARG A 578 16.23 18.71 5.13
CA ARG A 578 17.39 19.60 5.23
C ARG A 578 18.09 19.38 6.56
N GLU A 579 19.42 19.29 6.54
CA GLU A 579 20.26 19.28 7.73
C GLU A 579 21.40 20.27 7.58
N PRO A 580 22.04 20.73 8.68
CA PRO A 580 23.23 21.57 8.58
C PRO A 580 24.27 20.91 7.67
N ALA A 581 24.95 21.72 6.85
CA ALA A 581 26.04 21.19 6.03
C ALA A 581 27.15 20.64 6.94
N PRO A 582 27.76 19.50 6.60
CA PRO A 582 28.97 19.06 7.30
C PRO A 582 30.05 20.13 7.19
N ALA A 583 30.83 20.26 8.25
CA ALA A 583 31.93 21.22 8.37
C ALA A 583 32.98 21.05 7.27
#